data_785da2d5664e3d9b72d00a8a571a1dfe
#
_entry.id   785da2d5664e3d9b72d00a8a571a1dfe
#
_cell.length_a   1.000
_cell.length_b   1.000
_cell.length_c   1.000
_cell.angle_alpha   90.00
_cell.angle_beta   90.00
_cell.angle_gamma   90.00
#
_symmetry.space_group_name_H-M   'P 1'
#
loop_
_entity.id
_entity.type
_entity.pdbx_description
1 polymer ?
#
loop_
_entity_poly.entity_id
_entity_poly.type
_entity_poly.pdbx_seq_one_letter_code
_entity_poly.pdbx_strand_id
1 'polypeptide(L)'
;MKEIIHFYHTNDWHSHLENWPKFLRYYQTQADKHRSEGEAHFLFDIGDAVDRQHPLTEASQGQNMMTLMNEIGVDVATIGNNEGIGSQHDILDNLYEQADFPVVLGNIFDKESGLPPKYTQDYTMIQTNQGSRFAVFGMTAPFEISYSVVGWDPIDPLLSIARVLKDIKANETFDGILLLSHLGLPADRQIAEQFPEILAIFGAHTHHVLPEGEWVGHTLLTGGGKYGQFIGHLTLEINKDEGHLYTPGKMATDAQQANPIIDYARYFKLDEELIASDRISAYDEDYNKVNRWLEEGESQLKNQIVGQLPITLTADENHFSPLQYDTLLAMKAASGADIAMINSGLFLQGLPAGPVSKYDLHKALPHPIRFMVVECRVSEYLDQIYPQITTLRPDLQTMPIKGSGFRGRIFGQLMVLENVKLDQLAPDQPLKIITIDHLLYLPFFTELINKKHYLWGQPFIRELIADKIQQASSRDE
;
A
#
# COMPACT_ATOMS: atom_id res chain seq x y z
N MET A 1 -27.06 -30.03 1.40
CA MET A 1 -26.35 -29.94 0.08
C MET A 1 -24.90 -29.61 0.39
N LYS A 2 -23.96 -30.32 -0.29
CA LYS A 2 -22.52 -30.09 -0.13
C LYS A 2 -22.01 -29.37 -1.38
N GLU A 3 -21.29 -28.25 -1.18
CA GLU A 3 -20.69 -27.46 -2.23
C GLU A 3 -19.24 -27.17 -1.88
N ILE A 4 -18.34 -27.20 -2.84
CA ILE A 4 -16.93 -26.82 -2.70
C ILE A 4 -16.72 -25.53 -3.46
N ILE A 5 -16.05 -24.57 -2.81
CA ILE A 5 -15.78 -23.24 -3.34
C ILE A 5 -14.31 -22.92 -3.11
N HIS A 6 -13.64 -22.35 -4.11
CA HIS A 6 -12.24 -22.02 -4.07
C HIS A 6 -12.05 -20.50 -4.10
N PHE A 7 -11.38 -19.96 -3.10
CA PHE A 7 -10.97 -18.56 -3.05
C PHE A 7 -9.46 -18.49 -3.19
N TYR A 8 -9.00 -17.98 -4.34
CA TYR A 8 -7.61 -17.64 -4.54
C TYR A 8 -7.39 -16.22 -4.09
N HIS A 9 -6.21 -15.94 -3.53
CA HIS A 9 -5.90 -14.58 -3.12
C HIS A 9 -4.45 -14.20 -3.37
N THR A 10 -4.26 -12.91 -3.60
CA THR A 10 -2.97 -12.26 -3.78
C THR A 10 -2.97 -10.94 -3.05
N ASN A 11 -1.78 -10.51 -2.63
CA ASN A 11 -1.59 -9.28 -1.89
C ASN A 11 -0.17 -8.74 -2.06
N ASP A 12 0.00 -7.43 -1.85
CA ASP A 12 1.33 -6.81 -1.76
C ASP A 12 2.24 -7.14 -2.96
N TRP A 13 1.73 -7.09 -4.18
CA TRP A 13 2.52 -7.27 -5.40
C TRP A 13 3.61 -6.21 -5.52
N HIS A 14 3.28 -4.98 -5.15
CA HIS A 14 4.19 -3.87 -5.22
C HIS A 14 4.87 -3.73 -6.58
N SER A 15 4.14 -4.00 -7.65
CA SER A 15 4.63 -4.00 -9.04
C SER A 15 5.86 -4.90 -9.28
N HIS A 16 6.07 -5.92 -8.44
CA HIS A 16 7.06 -6.97 -8.66
C HIS A 16 6.52 -7.99 -9.64
N LEU A 17 6.76 -7.79 -10.93
CA LEU A 17 6.14 -8.57 -12.00
C LEU A 17 6.89 -9.86 -12.36
N GLU A 18 8.03 -10.14 -11.74
CA GLU A 18 8.85 -11.33 -12.02
C GLU A 18 8.14 -12.66 -11.74
N ASN A 19 7.19 -12.68 -10.79
CA ASN A 19 6.38 -13.86 -10.48
C ASN A 19 5.00 -13.86 -11.18
N TRP A 20 4.64 -12.76 -11.87
CA TRP A 20 3.37 -12.63 -12.56
C TRP A 20 3.08 -13.76 -13.56
N PRO A 21 4.03 -14.18 -14.43
CA PRO A 21 3.82 -15.28 -15.36
C PRO A 21 3.41 -16.58 -14.70
N LYS A 22 4.03 -16.88 -13.56
CA LYS A 22 3.75 -18.10 -12.78
C LYS A 22 2.35 -18.07 -12.19
N PHE A 23 2.00 -16.92 -11.59
CA PHE A 23 0.68 -16.70 -11.00
C PHE A 23 -0.42 -16.85 -12.06
N LEU A 24 -0.28 -16.15 -13.19
CA LEU A 24 -1.23 -16.19 -14.30
C LEU A 24 -1.48 -17.63 -14.77
N ARG A 25 -0.42 -18.40 -15.04
CA ARG A 25 -0.53 -19.79 -15.54
C ARG A 25 -1.13 -20.74 -14.51
N TYR A 26 -0.71 -20.60 -13.26
CA TYR A 26 -1.24 -21.43 -12.19
C TYR A 26 -2.74 -21.18 -12.03
N TYR A 27 -3.14 -19.93 -11.84
CA TYR A 27 -4.55 -19.59 -11.64
C TYR A 27 -5.43 -19.99 -12.82
N GLN A 28 -5.01 -19.69 -14.05
CA GLN A 28 -5.75 -20.13 -15.24
C GLN A 28 -5.95 -21.64 -15.30
N THR A 29 -4.91 -22.40 -14.97
CA THR A 29 -4.98 -23.88 -14.94
C THR A 29 -5.97 -24.36 -13.87
N GLN A 30 -5.94 -23.78 -12.68
CA GLN A 30 -6.86 -24.15 -11.61
C GLN A 30 -8.30 -23.72 -11.92
N ALA A 31 -8.50 -22.53 -12.46
CA ALA A 31 -9.81 -22.03 -12.87
C ALA A 31 -10.46 -22.92 -13.94
N ASP A 32 -9.67 -23.39 -14.93
CA ASP A 32 -10.15 -24.35 -15.95
C ASP A 32 -10.54 -25.69 -15.32
N LYS A 33 -9.74 -26.17 -14.38
CA LYS A 33 -10.04 -27.39 -13.64
C LYS A 33 -11.35 -27.27 -12.87
N HIS A 34 -11.52 -26.24 -12.05
CA HIS A 34 -12.73 -26.03 -11.25
C HIS A 34 -13.97 -25.85 -12.12
N ARG A 35 -13.86 -25.14 -13.25
CA ARG A 35 -14.96 -25.07 -14.23
C ARG A 35 -15.35 -26.43 -14.76
N SER A 36 -14.37 -27.29 -15.03
CA SER A 36 -14.65 -28.65 -15.55
C SER A 36 -15.28 -29.56 -14.49
N GLU A 37 -15.00 -29.31 -13.21
CA GLU A 37 -15.54 -30.05 -12.07
C GLU A 37 -16.88 -29.46 -11.59
N GLY A 38 -17.29 -28.29 -12.09
CA GLY A 38 -18.50 -27.57 -11.69
C GLY A 38 -18.39 -26.90 -10.32
N GLU A 39 -17.15 -26.68 -9.86
CA GLU A 39 -16.84 -26.02 -8.61
C GLU A 39 -16.67 -24.51 -8.81
N ALA A 40 -17.18 -23.72 -7.87
CA ALA A 40 -17.05 -22.28 -7.91
C ALA A 40 -15.64 -21.84 -7.50
N HIS A 41 -15.10 -20.83 -8.16
CA HIS A 41 -13.81 -20.24 -7.83
C HIS A 41 -13.85 -18.74 -8.00
N PHE A 42 -13.11 -18.03 -7.16
CA PHE A 42 -12.96 -16.57 -7.14
C PHE A 42 -11.51 -16.19 -6.88
N LEU A 43 -11.07 -15.07 -7.44
CA LEU A 43 -9.74 -14.49 -7.20
C LEU A 43 -9.89 -13.12 -6.56
N PHE A 44 -9.24 -12.93 -5.39
CA PHE A 44 -9.21 -11.67 -4.66
C PHE A 44 -7.83 -11.04 -4.70
N ASP A 45 -7.77 -9.71 -4.85
CA ASP A 45 -6.57 -8.91 -4.60
C ASP A 45 -6.78 -8.05 -3.35
N ILE A 46 -5.83 -8.12 -2.40
CA ILE A 46 -5.95 -7.49 -1.10
C ILE A 46 -5.12 -6.19 -1.01
N GLY A 47 -4.87 -5.55 -2.15
CA GLY A 47 -4.22 -4.25 -2.24
C GLY A 47 -2.69 -4.27 -2.19
N ASP A 48 -2.11 -3.09 -2.28
CA ASP A 48 -0.68 -2.86 -2.52
C ASP A 48 -0.18 -3.59 -3.79
N ALA A 49 -1.03 -3.66 -4.81
CA ALA A 49 -0.66 -4.14 -6.14
C ALA A 49 0.27 -3.14 -6.84
N VAL A 50 0.03 -1.84 -6.64
CA VAL A 50 0.76 -0.74 -7.27
C VAL A 50 2.00 -0.36 -6.46
N ASP A 51 3.14 -0.22 -7.13
CA ASP A 51 4.30 0.46 -6.61
C ASP A 51 5.02 1.23 -7.72
N ARG A 52 5.10 2.54 -7.57
CA ARG A 52 5.76 3.45 -8.50
C ARG A 52 7.29 3.24 -8.61
N GLN A 53 7.84 2.26 -7.89
CA GLN A 53 9.22 1.82 -8.06
C GLN A 53 9.46 1.12 -9.41
N HIS A 54 8.45 0.43 -9.97
CA HIS A 54 8.55 -0.19 -11.27
C HIS A 54 8.38 0.87 -12.39
N PRO A 55 9.27 0.93 -13.42
CA PRO A 55 9.22 1.96 -14.45
C PRO A 55 7.91 2.06 -15.21
N LEU A 56 7.27 0.93 -15.53
CA LEU A 56 5.97 0.93 -16.21
C LEU A 56 4.87 1.49 -15.30
N THR A 57 4.90 1.13 -14.04
CA THR A 57 3.93 1.62 -13.05
C THR A 57 4.12 3.12 -12.80
N GLU A 58 5.36 3.61 -12.76
CA GLU A 58 5.64 5.05 -12.70
C GLU A 58 5.13 5.76 -13.96
N ALA A 59 5.42 5.22 -15.14
CA ALA A 59 5.03 5.83 -16.42
C ALA A 59 3.51 5.88 -16.61
N SER A 60 2.78 4.86 -16.16
CA SER A 60 1.33 4.73 -16.26
C SER A 60 0.57 5.22 -15.04
N GLN A 61 1.26 5.74 -14.01
CA GLN A 61 0.67 6.12 -12.73
C GLN A 61 -0.13 4.98 -12.06
N GLY A 62 0.31 3.73 -12.27
CA GLY A 62 -0.30 2.54 -11.70
C GLY A 62 -1.35 1.85 -12.57
N GLN A 63 -1.87 2.49 -13.62
CA GLN A 63 -2.95 1.93 -14.46
C GLN A 63 -2.59 0.59 -15.13
N ASN A 64 -1.30 0.35 -15.40
CA ASN A 64 -0.85 -0.94 -15.92
C ASN A 64 -1.23 -2.11 -15.01
N MET A 65 -1.24 -1.91 -13.69
CA MET A 65 -1.60 -2.98 -12.75
C MET A 65 -3.07 -3.37 -12.89
N MET A 66 -3.96 -2.42 -13.16
CA MET A 66 -5.38 -2.71 -13.43
C MET A 66 -5.55 -3.56 -14.68
N THR A 67 -4.78 -3.28 -15.73
CA THR A 67 -4.78 -4.11 -16.94
C THR A 67 -4.32 -5.55 -16.65
N LEU A 68 -3.29 -5.72 -15.81
CA LEU A 68 -2.79 -7.03 -15.41
C LEU A 68 -3.80 -7.79 -14.54
N MET A 69 -4.45 -7.11 -13.62
CA MET A 69 -5.47 -7.69 -12.75
C MET A 69 -6.71 -8.11 -13.54
N ASN A 70 -7.12 -7.33 -14.57
CA ASN A 70 -8.17 -7.73 -15.50
C ASN A 70 -7.75 -8.99 -16.30
N GLU A 71 -6.51 -9.05 -16.78
CA GLU A 71 -5.99 -10.18 -17.57
C GLU A 71 -6.00 -11.49 -16.78
N ILE A 72 -5.65 -11.45 -15.49
CA ILE A 72 -5.66 -12.65 -14.65
C ILE A 72 -7.07 -13.03 -14.23
N GLY A 73 -8.01 -12.10 -14.25
CA GLY A 73 -9.41 -12.30 -13.90
C GLY A 73 -9.67 -12.14 -12.40
N VAL A 74 -9.22 -11.04 -11.81
CA VAL A 74 -9.60 -10.66 -10.43
C VAL A 74 -11.11 -10.48 -10.37
N ASP A 75 -11.76 -11.07 -9.37
CA ASP A 75 -13.21 -10.98 -9.16
C ASP A 75 -13.58 -9.84 -8.19
N VAL A 76 -12.77 -9.60 -7.16
CA VAL A 76 -12.96 -8.49 -6.19
C VAL A 76 -11.59 -8.02 -5.70
N ALA A 77 -11.41 -6.72 -5.55
CA ALA A 77 -10.21 -6.16 -4.94
C ALA A 77 -10.53 -5.17 -3.82
N THR A 78 -9.56 -4.95 -2.93
CA THR A 78 -9.50 -3.77 -2.07
C THR A 78 -8.24 -2.97 -2.39
N ILE A 79 -8.06 -1.78 -1.80
CA ILE A 79 -6.83 -1.01 -1.98
C ILE A 79 -5.89 -1.19 -0.78
N GLY A 80 -4.59 -1.08 -1.04
CA GLY A 80 -3.59 -0.93 -0.02
C GLY A 80 -3.22 0.53 0.21
N ASN A 81 -2.27 0.75 1.11
CA ASN A 81 -1.79 2.11 1.37
C ASN A 81 -0.96 2.69 0.22
N ASN A 82 -0.35 1.86 -0.62
CA ASN A 82 0.42 2.38 -1.73
C ASN A 82 -0.43 3.01 -2.83
N GLU A 83 -1.58 2.43 -3.11
CA GLU A 83 -2.57 3.07 -3.97
C GLU A 83 -3.05 4.37 -3.33
N GLY A 84 -3.41 4.31 -2.05
CA GLY A 84 -4.04 5.42 -1.33
C GLY A 84 -3.15 6.62 -1.12
N ILE A 85 -1.97 6.41 -0.53
CA ILE A 85 -1.05 7.51 -0.15
C ILE A 85 0.13 7.69 -1.10
N GLY A 86 0.41 6.70 -1.96
CA GLY A 86 1.48 6.77 -2.97
C GLY A 86 1.13 7.63 -4.19
N SER A 87 -0.08 8.16 -4.28
CA SER A 87 -0.59 8.96 -5.38
C SER A 87 -1.21 10.26 -4.92
N GLN A 88 -1.49 11.17 -5.84
CA GLN A 88 -2.34 12.34 -5.60
C GLN A 88 -3.81 11.93 -5.67
N HIS A 89 -4.70 12.78 -5.18
CA HIS A 89 -6.13 12.52 -5.09
C HIS A 89 -6.75 12.10 -6.43
N ASP A 90 -6.51 12.88 -7.47
CA ASP A 90 -7.03 12.65 -8.82
C ASP A 90 -6.46 11.39 -9.47
N ILE A 91 -5.21 11.05 -9.18
CA ILE A 91 -4.56 9.82 -9.68
C ILE A 91 -5.23 8.60 -9.06
N LEU A 92 -5.44 8.60 -7.74
CA LEU A 92 -6.15 7.50 -7.08
C LEU A 92 -7.59 7.37 -7.61
N ASP A 93 -8.28 8.49 -7.78
CA ASP A 93 -9.66 8.55 -8.25
C ASP A 93 -9.84 7.95 -9.66
N ASN A 94 -8.79 8.02 -10.48
CA ASN A 94 -8.80 7.50 -11.85
C ASN A 94 -8.10 6.14 -11.99
N LEU A 95 -7.39 5.68 -10.94
CA LEU A 95 -6.58 4.45 -11.01
C LEU A 95 -7.41 3.23 -11.42
N TYR A 96 -8.59 3.09 -10.86
CA TYR A 96 -9.47 1.94 -11.09
C TYR A 96 -10.51 2.13 -12.20
N GLU A 97 -10.44 3.22 -12.99
CA GLU A 97 -11.39 3.43 -14.11
C GLU A 97 -11.41 2.31 -15.14
N GLN A 98 -10.28 1.58 -15.27
CA GLN A 98 -10.14 0.48 -16.20
C GLN A 98 -10.29 -0.91 -15.56
N ALA A 99 -10.65 -0.96 -14.27
CA ALA A 99 -10.87 -2.24 -13.59
C ALA A 99 -12.20 -2.87 -14.04
N ASP A 100 -12.14 -4.14 -14.43
CA ASP A 100 -13.32 -4.93 -14.83
C ASP A 100 -13.95 -5.64 -13.61
N PHE A 101 -13.50 -5.33 -12.41
CA PHE A 101 -13.90 -5.93 -11.14
C PHE A 101 -14.30 -4.86 -10.12
N PRO A 102 -15.19 -5.17 -9.16
CA PRO A 102 -15.55 -4.27 -8.08
C PRO A 102 -14.38 -4.06 -7.10
N VAL A 103 -14.22 -2.82 -6.62
CA VAL A 103 -13.30 -2.44 -5.55
C VAL A 103 -14.10 -2.18 -4.28
N VAL A 104 -13.84 -2.94 -3.23
CA VAL A 104 -14.52 -2.79 -1.94
C VAL A 104 -13.63 -2.03 -0.95
N LEU A 105 -14.17 -0.95 -0.36
CA LEU A 105 -13.43 -0.11 0.57
C LEU A 105 -14.38 0.66 1.49
N GLY A 106 -14.39 0.34 2.76
CA GLY A 106 -15.36 0.89 3.71
C GLY A 106 -14.85 1.99 4.63
N ASN A 107 -13.55 2.35 4.57
CA ASN A 107 -12.99 3.26 5.57
C ASN A 107 -12.19 4.45 5.04
N ILE A 108 -12.29 4.77 3.74
CA ILE A 108 -11.69 5.97 3.15
C ILE A 108 -12.78 6.82 2.52
N PHE A 109 -12.77 8.11 2.79
CA PHE A 109 -13.74 9.07 2.26
C PHE A 109 -13.02 10.31 1.71
N ASP A 110 -13.60 10.94 0.72
CA ASP A 110 -13.12 12.23 0.24
C ASP A 110 -13.35 13.29 1.33
N LYS A 111 -12.31 14.02 1.65
CA LYS A 111 -12.30 14.97 2.78
C LYS A 111 -13.23 16.16 2.58
N GLU A 112 -13.46 16.56 1.33
CA GLU A 112 -14.30 17.72 1.00
C GLU A 112 -15.79 17.34 0.92
N SER A 113 -16.09 16.26 0.21
CA SER A 113 -17.48 15.82 -0.01
C SER A 113 -18.01 14.88 1.06
N GLY A 114 -17.15 14.18 1.80
CA GLY A 114 -17.51 13.13 2.74
C GLY A 114 -18.03 11.84 2.08
N LEU A 115 -17.89 11.72 0.75
CA LEU A 115 -18.32 10.56 0.00
C LEU A 115 -17.16 9.54 -0.16
N PRO A 116 -17.45 8.23 -0.32
CA PRO A 116 -16.41 7.26 -0.67
C PRO A 116 -15.81 7.58 -2.04
N PRO A 117 -14.60 7.10 -2.36
CA PRO A 117 -14.03 7.20 -3.69
C PRO A 117 -15.01 6.65 -4.74
N LYS A 118 -15.19 7.33 -5.88
CA LYS A 118 -16.24 7.05 -6.87
C LYS A 118 -16.22 5.64 -7.46
N TYR A 119 -15.06 4.97 -7.44
CA TYR A 119 -14.87 3.62 -7.96
C TYR A 119 -15.07 2.53 -6.90
N THR A 120 -15.30 2.89 -5.65
CA THR A 120 -15.45 1.94 -4.55
C THR A 120 -16.89 1.75 -4.11
N GLN A 121 -17.12 0.63 -3.45
CA GLN A 121 -18.35 0.34 -2.72
C GLN A 121 -18.02 -0.26 -1.37
N ASP A 122 -18.92 -0.14 -0.39
CA ASP A 122 -18.71 -0.66 0.95
C ASP A 122 -18.53 -2.19 0.95
N TYR A 123 -19.32 -2.89 0.15
CA TYR A 123 -19.24 -4.34 -0.04
C TYR A 123 -19.81 -4.75 -1.40
N THR A 124 -19.53 -5.95 -1.82
CA THR A 124 -20.15 -6.60 -2.98
C THR A 124 -20.65 -8.00 -2.62
N MET A 125 -21.63 -8.48 -3.39
CA MET A 125 -22.14 -9.85 -3.23
C MET A 125 -21.59 -10.73 -4.36
N ILE A 126 -20.92 -11.81 -4.00
CA ILE A 126 -20.57 -12.86 -4.95
C ILE A 126 -21.51 -14.05 -4.78
N GLN A 127 -21.78 -14.75 -5.86
CA GLN A 127 -22.70 -15.88 -5.88
C GLN A 127 -22.14 -17.02 -6.71
N THR A 128 -22.22 -18.23 -6.16
CA THR A 128 -21.84 -19.45 -6.86
C THR A 128 -22.94 -19.94 -7.81
N ASN A 129 -22.59 -20.83 -8.73
CA ASN A 129 -23.54 -21.48 -9.62
C ASN A 129 -24.57 -22.36 -8.86
N GLN A 130 -24.24 -22.80 -7.64
CA GLN A 130 -25.13 -23.57 -6.78
C GLN A 130 -25.96 -22.70 -5.82
N GLY A 131 -25.83 -21.37 -5.95
CA GLY A 131 -26.63 -20.38 -5.26
C GLY A 131 -26.11 -19.97 -3.88
N SER A 132 -24.92 -20.39 -3.46
CA SER A 132 -24.30 -19.85 -2.24
C SER A 132 -23.88 -18.39 -2.45
N ARG A 133 -24.12 -17.54 -1.45
CA ARG A 133 -23.89 -16.09 -1.53
C ARG A 133 -22.95 -15.64 -0.42
N PHE A 134 -21.97 -14.85 -0.76
CA PHE A 134 -21.02 -14.28 0.20
C PHE A 134 -20.96 -12.76 0.06
N ALA A 135 -21.03 -12.06 1.18
CA ALA A 135 -20.75 -10.64 1.24
C ALA A 135 -19.24 -10.44 1.36
N VAL A 136 -18.64 -9.70 0.44
CA VAL A 136 -17.21 -9.37 0.45
C VAL A 136 -17.05 -7.88 0.67
N PHE A 137 -16.31 -7.46 1.69
CA PHE A 137 -16.04 -6.06 1.99
C PHE A 137 -14.55 -5.83 2.25
N GLY A 138 -14.09 -4.57 2.18
CA GLY A 138 -12.66 -4.25 2.25
C GLY A 138 -12.34 -3.11 3.21
N MET A 139 -11.13 -3.17 3.80
CA MET A 139 -10.56 -2.13 4.65
C MET A 139 -9.09 -1.92 4.33
N THR A 140 -8.60 -0.68 4.43
CA THR A 140 -7.19 -0.33 4.28
C THR A 140 -6.62 0.37 5.51
N ALA A 141 -5.29 0.33 5.67
CA ALA A 141 -4.59 0.92 6.82
C ALA A 141 -4.84 2.44 6.90
N PRO A 142 -5.32 2.96 8.06
CA PRO A 142 -5.77 4.34 8.19
C PRO A 142 -4.62 5.29 8.53
N PHE A 143 -3.69 5.52 7.61
CA PHE A 143 -2.60 6.49 7.78
C PHE A 143 -3.12 7.93 7.70
N GLU A 144 -3.79 8.40 8.75
CA GLU A 144 -4.53 9.66 8.82
C GLU A 144 -3.75 10.85 8.24
N ILE A 145 -2.53 11.08 8.71
CA ILE A 145 -1.70 12.21 8.27
C ILE A 145 -1.42 12.12 6.76
N SER A 146 -1.09 10.92 6.26
CA SER A 146 -0.72 10.71 4.87
C SER A 146 -1.91 10.76 3.91
N TYR A 147 -3.06 10.26 4.33
CA TYR A 147 -4.31 10.37 3.56
C TYR A 147 -4.84 11.81 3.55
N SER A 148 -4.82 12.46 4.72
CA SER A 148 -5.37 13.82 4.88
C SER A 148 -4.68 14.86 4.00
N VAL A 149 -3.36 14.72 3.78
CA VAL A 149 -2.58 15.64 2.94
C VAL A 149 -2.89 15.50 1.45
N VAL A 150 -3.44 14.38 1.03
CA VAL A 150 -3.88 14.12 -0.35
C VAL A 150 -5.40 14.20 -0.51
N GLY A 151 -6.09 14.74 0.48
CA GLY A 151 -7.53 15.03 0.37
C GLY A 151 -8.46 13.88 0.74
N TRP A 152 -7.94 12.83 1.36
CA TRP A 152 -8.74 11.71 1.86
C TRP A 152 -8.85 11.75 3.39
N ASP A 153 -9.96 11.23 3.90
CA ASP A 153 -10.25 11.12 5.34
C ASP A 153 -10.45 9.64 5.70
N PRO A 154 -9.46 9.01 6.35
CA PRO A 154 -9.58 7.63 6.80
C PRO A 154 -10.38 7.57 8.11
N ILE A 155 -11.37 6.69 8.14
CA ILE A 155 -12.17 6.37 9.33
C ILE A 155 -11.56 5.17 10.05
N ASP A 156 -11.73 5.14 11.38
CA ASP A 156 -11.35 3.99 12.19
C ASP A 156 -11.92 2.68 11.62
N PRO A 157 -11.09 1.67 11.33
CA PRO A 157 -11.53 0.43 10.69
C PRO A 157 -12.60 -0.32 11.49
N LEU A 158 -12.52 -0.33 12.82
CA LEU A 158 -13.50 -1.07 13.65
C LEU A 158 -14.88 -0.41 13.59
N LEU A 159 -14.94 0.92 13.57
CA LEU A 159 -16.19 1.66 13.38
C LEU A 159 -16.76 1.41 11.98
N SER A 160 -15.89 1.41 10.97
CA SER A 160 -16.30 1.16 9.58
C SER A 160 -16.79 -0.27 9.39
N ILE A 161 -16.13 -1.28 9.96
CA ILE A 161 -16.56 -2.67 9.93
C ILE A 161 -17.94 -2.81 10.57
N ALA A 162 -18.15 -2.22 11.76
CA ALA A 162 -19.45 -2.27 12.44
C ALA A 162 -20.56 -1.66 11.57
N ARG A 163 -20.29 -0.55 10.86
CA ARG A 163 -21.22 0.10 9.93
C ARG A 163 -21.56 -0.81 8.76
N VAL A 164 -20.53 -1.34 8.08
CA VAL A 164 -20.70 -2.19 6.89
C VAL A 164 -21.43 -3.49 7.24
N LEU A 165 -21.06 -4.16 8.33
CA LEU A 165 -21.72 -5.38 8.79
C LEU A 165 -23.20 -5.15 9.14
N LYS A 166 -23.51 -3.99 9.72
CA LYS A 166 -24.91 -3.61 10.00
C LYS A 166 -25.70 -3.47 8.70
N ASP A 167 -25.11 -2.85 7.66
CA ASP A 167 -25.76 -2.67 6.37
C ASP A 167 -25.97 -3.99 5.63
N ILE A 168 -24.93 -4.85 5.57
CA ILE A 168 -25.02 -6.20 5.01
C ILE A 168 -26.18 -6.99 5.68
N LYS A 169 -26.21 -7.02 7.02
CA LYS A 169 -27.24 -7.75 7.76
C LYS A 169 -28.65 -7.19 7.57
N ALA A 170 -28.77 -5.91 7.29
CA ALA A 170 -30.09 -5.29 7.06
C ALA A 170 -30.63 -5.58 5.65
N ASN A 171 -29.77 -5.71 4.66
CA ASN A 171 -30.17 -5.68 3.26
C ASN A 171 -29.95 -6.99 2.51
N GLU A 172 -28.99 -7.84 2.97
CA GLU A 172 -28.56 -8.99 2.19
C GLU A 172 -28.93 -10.33 2.81
N THR A 173 -29.15 -11.29 1.95
CA THR A 173 -29.24 -12.71 2.28
C THR A 173 -27.92 -13.36 1.88
N PHE A 174 -27.27 -14.05 2.81
CA PHE A 174 -25.92 -14.60 2.58
C PHE A 174 -25.68 -15.90 3.34
N ASP A 175 -24.64 -16.62 2.95
CA ASP A 175 -24.12 -17.81 3.62
C ASP A 175 -22.88 -17.49 4.47
N GLY A 176 -22.06 -16.52 4.06
CA GLY A 176 -20.90 -16.09 4.82
C GLY A 176 -20.48 -14.65 4.50
N ILE A 177 -19.64 -14.10 5.36
CA ILE A 177 -19.06 -12.76 5.22
C ILE A 177 -17.54 -12.89 5.15
N LEU A 178 -16.93 -12.26 4.16
CA LEU A 178 -15.50 -12.28 3.89
C LEU A 178 -14.94 -10.86 3.95
N LEU A 179 -13.79 -10.69 4.60
CA LEU A 179 -13.09 -9.40 4.69
C LEU A 179 -11.79 -9.46 3.89
N LEU A 180 -11.61 -8.52 2.97
CA LEU A 180 -10.33 -8.20 2.35
C LEU A 180 -9.64 -7.13 3.20
N SER A 181 -8.64 -7.51 3.98
CA SER A 181 -8.02 -6.65 5.00
C SER A 181 -6.62 -6.22 4.59
N HIS A 182 -6.46 -4.96 4.24
CA HIS A 182 -5.14 -4.34 4.12
C HIS A 182 -4.75 -3.57 5.39
N LEU A 183 -5.00 -4.18 6.57
CA LEU A 183 -4.76 -3.56 7.89
C LEU A 183 -3.55 -4.16 8.61
N GLY A 184 -3.17 -5.38 8.26
CA GLY A 184 -2.09 -6.12 8.87
C GLY A 184 -2.52 -7.08 9.98
N LEU A 185 -1.77 -8.16 10.15
CA LEU A 185 -2.10 -9.28 11.02
C LEU A 185 -2.48 -8.91 12.47
N PRO A 186 -1.84 -7.93 13.14
CA PRO A 186 -2.28 -7.54 14.49
C PRO A 186 -3.71 -6.98 14.53
N ALA A 187 -4.10 -6.19 13.51
CA ALA A 187 -5.46 -5.67 13.40
C ALA A 187 -6.45 -6.78 13.02
N ASP A 188 -6.05 -7.68 12.13
CA ASP A 188 -6.89 -8.81 11.70
C ASP A 188 -7.27 -9.72 12.87
N ARG A 189 -6.32 -10.00 13.79
CA ARG A 189 -6.60 -10.73 15.03
C ARG A 189 -7.62 -10.03 15.91
N GLN A 190 -7.47 -8.72 16.10
CA GLN A 190 -8.42 -7.91 16.88
C GLN A 190 -9.82 -7.90 16.24
N ILE A 191 -9.88 -7.79 14.91
CA ILE A 191 -11.14 -7.81 14.17
C ILE A 191 -11.83 -9.16 14.32
N ALA A 192 -11.11 -10.28 14.18
CA ALA A 192 -11.66 -11.62 14.34
C ALA A 192 -12.23 -11.87 15.75
N GLU A 193 -11.59 -11.30 16.78
CA GLU A 193 -12.10 -11.36 18.15
C GLU A 193 -13.38 -10.54 18.35
N GLN A 194 -13.48 -9.37 17.70
CA GLN A 194 -14.61 -8.44 17.90
C GLN A 194 -15.80 -8.71 16.98
N PHE A 195 -15.56 -9.29 15.80
CA PHE A 195 -16.58 -9.55 14.78
C PHE A 195 -16.58 -11.02 14.34
N PRO A 196 -16.97 -11.94 15.25
CA PRO A 196 -16.90 -13.39 15.02
C PRO A 196 -17.84 -13.89 13.90
N GLU A 197 -18.70 -13.04 13.37
CA GLU A 197 -19.53 -13.31 12.21
C GLU A 197 -18.78 -13.22 10.86
N ILE A 198 -17.53 -12.77 10.86
CA ILE A 198 -16.66 -12.81 9.68
C ILE A 198 -16.10 -14.23 9.55
N LEU A 199 -16.38 -14.89 8.43
CA LEU A 199 -15.95 -16.26 8.18
C LEU A 199 -14.45 -16.38 7.94
N ALA A 200 -13.91 -15.49 7.09
CA ALA A 200 -12.49 -15.43 6.77
C ALA A 200 -12.03 -14.00 6.57
N ILE A 201 -10.79 -13.71 6.95
CA ILE A 201 -10.07 -12.46 6.71
C ILE A 201 -8.88 -12.76 5.80
N PHE A 202 -8.92 -12.23 4.60
CA PHE A 202 -7.80 -12.27 3.66
C PHE A 202 -6.87 -11.10 3.98
N GLY A 203 -5.74 -11.39 4.63
CA GLY A 203 -4.86 -10.39 5.24
C GLY A 203 -3.69 -9.97 4.35
N ALA A 204 -3.25 -8.71 4.50
CA ALA A 204 -2.15 -8.09 3.76
C ALA A 204 -1.35 -7.09 4.61
N HIS A 205 -0.63 -6.16 3.99
CA HIS A 205 0.07 -5.02 4.58
C HIS A 205 1.34 -5.35 5.38
N THR A 206 1.28 -6.27 6.32
CA THR A 206 2.43 -6.63 7.18
C THR A 206 3.25 -7.80 6.63
N HIS A 207 2.90 -8.29 5.42
CA HIS A 207 3.62 -9.30 4.67
C HIS A 207 3.85 -10.62 5.42
N HIS A 208 2.94 -10.98 6.33
CA HIS A 208 3.01 -12.26 7.02
C HIS A 208 2.72 -13.40 6.06
N VAL A 209 3.39 -14.52 6.29
CA VAL A 209 3.19 -15.77 5.55
C VAL A 209 2.51 -16.75 6.50
N LEU A 210 1.28 -17.11 6.20
CA LEU A 210 0.45 -18.04 6.98
C LEU A 210 0.14 -19.28 6.14
N PRO A 211 1.00 -20.30 6.11
CA PRO A 211 0.88 -21.42 5.17
C PRO A 211 -0.40 -22.23 5.25
N GLU A 212 -1.00 -22.30 6.43
CA GLU A 212 -2.24 -23.04 6.72
C GLU A 212 -3.30 -22.11 7.35
N GLY A 213 -3.10 -20.78 7.22
CA GLY A 213 -3.90 -19.78 7.90
C GLY A 213 -3.67 -19.75 9.41
N GLU A 214 -4.39 -18.86 10.10
CA GLU A 214 -4.41 -18.75 11.55
C GLU A 214 -5.85 -18.63 12.02
N TRP A 215 -6.28 -19.51 12.94
CA TRP A 215 -7.60 -19.45 13.52
C TRP A 215 -7.64 -18.52 14.73
N VAL A 216 -8.56 -17.56 14.70
CA VAL A 216 -8.91 -16.71 15.84
C VAL A 216 -10.41 -16.88 16.11
N GLY A 217 -10.75 -17.62 17.14
CA GLY A 217 -12.14 -18.00 17.37
C GLY A 217 -12.69 -18.86 16.23
N HIS A 218 -13.68 -18.33 15.52
CA HIS A 218 -14.33 -18.98 14.37
C HIS A 218 -13.90 -18.40 13.02
N THR A 219 -13.00 -17.42 13.02
CA THR A 219 -12.53 -16.73 11.82
C THR A 219 -11.17 -17.27 11.38
N LEU A 220 -11.02 -17.60 10.11
CA LEU A 220 -9.75 -17.99 9.52
C LEU A 220 -9.05 -16.74 8.98
N LEU A 221 -7.82 -16.47 9.42
CA LEU A 221 -6.95 -15.43 8.88
C LEU A 221 -6.00 -16.04 7.85
N THR A 222 -5.81 -15.38 6.71
CA THR A 222 -4.83 -15.77 5.69
C THR A 222 -3.76 -14.70 5.52
N GLY A 223 -2.65 -15.02 4.84
CA GLY A 223 -1.58 -14.07 4.56
C GLY A 223 -0.56 -14.66 3.59
N GLY A 224 -0.50 -14.11 2.37
CA GLY A 224 0.28 -14.60 1.23
C GLY A 224 1.69 -13.99 1.10
N GLY A 225 2.23 -13.33 2.13
CA GLY A 225 3.55 -12.68 2.05
C GLY A 225 3.51 -11.44 1.18
N LYS A 226 4.39 -11.36 0.16
CA LYS A 226 4.47 -10.24 -0.78
C LYS A 226 5.13 -10.62 -2.10
N TYR A 227 5.10 -9.71 -3.10
CA TYR A 227 5.83 -9.81 -4.37
C TYR A 227 5.47 -11.06 -5.20
N GLY A 228 4.24 -11.58 -5.01
CA GLY A 228 3.83 -12.81 -5.66
C GLY A 228 4.69 -14.03 -5.28
N GLN A 229 5.30 -14.03 -4.09
CA GLN A 229 6.06 -15.18 -3.59
C GLN A 229 5.17 -16.40 -3.36
N PHE A 230 3.93 -16.16 -3.01
CA PHE A 230 2.92 -17.19 -2.79
C PHE A 230 1.60 -16.83 -3.47
N ILE A 231 0.84 -17.85 -3.81
CA ILE A 231 -0.57 -17.77 -4.17
C ILE A 231 -1.34 -18.39 -3.02
N GLY A 232 -2.25 -17.65 -2.41
CA GLY A 232 -3.14 -18.21 -1.39
C GLY A 232 -4.31 -18.94 -2.04
N HIS A 233 -4.70 -20.05 -1.44
CA HIS A 233 -5.82 -20.87 -1.88
C HIS A 233 -6.62 -21.37 -0.69
N LEU A 234 -7.74 -20.73 -0.41
CA LEU A 234 -8.70 -21.14 0.60
C LEU A 234 -9.79 -21.98 -0.04
N THR A 235 -9.90 -23.23 0.38
CA THR A 235 -10.99 -24.12 0.02
C THR A 235 -12.07 -24.07 1.08
N LEU A 236 -13.29 -23.77 0.67
CA LEU A 236 -14.47 -23.76 1.51
C LEU A 236 -15.41 -24.90 1.12
N GLU A 237 -15.71 -25.79 2.05
CA GLU A 237 -16.78 -26.76 1.93
C GLU A 237 -18.00 -26.26 2.74
N ILE A 238 -19.12 -26.04 2.07
CA ILE A 238 -20.37 -25.64 2.73
C ILE A 238 -21.36 -26.79 2.73
N ASN A 239 -21.95 -27.07 3.90
CA ASN A 239 -23.05 -28.01 4.07
C ASN A 239 -24.28 -27.24 4.56
N LYS A 240 -25.23 -27.02 3.64
CA LYS A 240 -26.52 -26.42 3.98
C LYS A 240 -27.67 -27.28 3.48
N ASP A 241 -28.68 -27.44 4.31
CA ASP A 241 -29.83 -28.28 3.97
C ASP A 241 -30.74 -27.57 2.97
N GLU A 242 -31.23 -26.37 3.30
CA GLU A 242 -32.06 -25.54 2.42
C GLU A 242 -31.86 -24.04 2.70
N GLY A 243 -31.91 -23.23 1.63
CA GLY A 243 -31.81 -21.78 1.72
C GLY A 243 -30.45 -21.26 2.17
N HIS A 244 -30.39 -19.97 2.47
CA HIS A 244 -29.19 -19.30 2.95
C HIS A 244 -29.11 -19.33 4.49
N LEU A 245 -27.90 -19.32 5.04
CA LEU A 245 -27.66 -19.35 6.48
C LEU A 245 -28.17 -18.10 7.18
N TYR A 246 -28.12 -16.94 6.51
CA TYR A 246 -28.68 -15.70 7.00
C TYR A 246 -29.69 -15.11 6.01
N THR A 247 -30.81 -14.61 6.54
CA THR A 247 -31.82 -13.85 5.78
C THR A 247 -32.39 -12.77 6.67
N PRO A 248 -32.43 -11.48 6.22
CA PRO A 248 -32.99 -10.37 7.01
C PRO A 248 -34.41 -10.68 7.50
N GLY A 249 -34.67 -10.38 8.77
CA GLY A 249 -36.00 -10.54 9.37
C GLY A 249 -36.42 -11.94 9.75
N LYS A 250 -35.76 -13.00 9.31
CA LYS A 250 -36.09 -14.39 9.74
C LYS A 250 -35.57 -14.75 11.12
N MET A 251 -34.58 -14.04 11.65
CA MET A 251 -33.97 -14.30 12.96
C MET A 251 -34.67 -13.59 14.14
N ALA A 252 -35.62 -12.72 13.87
CA ALA A 252 -36.30 -11.92 14.91
C ALA A 252 -37.36 -12.70 15.76
N THR A 253 -37.66 -13.96 15.45
CA THR A 253 -38.74 -14.70 16.06
C THR A 253 -38.32 -15.65 17.19
N ASP A 254 -37.04 -15.95 17.35
CA ASP A 254 -36.51 -16.77 18.42
C ASP A 254 -35.75 -15.95 19.45
N ALA A 255 -36.37 -15.76 20.63
CA ALA A 255 -35.82 -14.98 21.75
C ALA A 255 -34.50 -15.57 22.34
N GLN A 256 -34.01 -16.69 21.84
CA GLN A 256 -32.74 -17.31 22.22
C GLN A 256 -31.57 -16.89 21.32
N GLN A 257 -31.83 -16.09 20.28
CA GLN A 257 -30.82 -15.70 19.27
C GLN A 257 -30.51 -14.20 19.27
N ALA A 258 -30.38 -13.58 20.43
CA ALA A 258 -30.02 -12.17 20.58
C ALA A 258 -28.60 -11.84 20.09
N ASN A 259 -27.82 -12.83 19.69
CA ASN A 259 -26.52 -12.69 19.02
C ASN A 259 -26.28 -13.90 18.11
N PRO A 260 -26.73 -13.86 16.84
CA PRO A 260 -26.48 -14.97 15.95
C PRO A 260 -25.03 -14.93 15.48
N ILE A 261 -24.13 -15.39 16.31
CA ILE A 261 -22.91 -16.00 15.82
C ILE A 261 -23.42 -17.20 15.03
N ILE A 262 -23.33 -17.10 13.69
CA ILE A 262 -23.56 -18.27 12.85
C ILE A 262 -22.57 -19.29 13.35
N ASP A 263 -23.02 -20.47 13.76
CA ASP A 263 -22.12 -21.54 14.14
C ASP A 263 -21.48 -22.09 12.87
N TYR A 264 -20.50 -21.33 12.38
CA TYR A 264 -19.79 -21.63 11.12
C TYR A 264 -19.20 -23.05 11.15
N ALA A 265 -18.69 -23.51 12.29
CA ALA A 265 -18.12 -24.85 12.44
C ALA A 265 -19.12 -25.98 12.08
N ARG A 266 -20.43 -25.71 12.20
CA ARG A 266 -21.48 -26.67 11.81
C ARG A 266 -21.69 -26.75 10.31
N TYR A 267 -21.49 -25.65 9.61
CA TYR A 267 -21.83 -25.52 8.18
C TYR A 267 -20.63 -25.47 7.28
N PHE A 268 -19.48 -25.01 7.76
CA PHE A 268 -18.29 -24.77 6.97
C PHE A 268 -17.11 -25.62 7.42
N LYS A 269 -16.33 -26.06 6.43
CA LYS A 269 -14.96 -26.51 6.63
C LYS A 269 -14.09 -25.66 5.72
N LEU A 270 -13.11 -24.98 6.32
CA LEU A 270 -12.13 -24.16 5.63
C LEU A 270 -10.76 -24.82 5.72
N ASP A 271 -10.04 -24.75 4.62
CA ASP A 271 -8.67 -25.24 4.50
C ASP A 271 -7.86 -24.25 3.64
N GLU A 272 -6.78 -23.71 4.20
CA GLU A 272 -5.92 -22.74 3.56
C GLU A 272 -4.58 -23.37 3.21
N GLU A 273 -4.09 -23.11 2.01
CA GLU A 273 -2.75 -23.47 1.59
C GLU A 273 -2.07 -22.33 0.82
N LEU A 274 -0.77 -22.18 1.00
CA LEU A 274 0.06 -21.27 0.22
C LEU A 274 0.89 -22.04 -0.81
N ILE A 275 0.71 -21.71 -2.07
CA ILE A 275 1.47 -22.29 -3.18
C ILE A 275 2.66 -21.39 -3.48
N ALA A 276 3.86 -21.85 -3.20
CA ALA A 276 5.08 -21.09 -3.46
C ALA A 276 5.34 -20.93 -4.97
N SER A 277 5.56 -19.71 -5.42
CA SER A 277 5.77 -19.38 -6.82
C SER A 277 7.03 -20.02 -7.44
N ASP A 278 8.03 -20.37 -6.62
CA ASP A 278 9.23 -21.09 -7.06
C ASP A 278 8.94 -22.53 -7.51
N ARG A 279 7.79 -23.10 -7.12
CA ARG A 279 7.31 -24.42 -7.53
C ARG A 279 6.44 -24.40 -8.78
N ILE A 280 6.14 -23.21 -9.31
CA ILE A 280 5.28 -23.02 -10.46
C ILE A 280 6.13 -22.72 -11.69
N SER A 281 5.81 -23.38 -12.80
CA SER A 281 6.42 -23.09 -14.10
C SER A 281 5.55 -22.15 -14.93
N ALA A 282 6.20 -21.29 -15.70
CA ALA A 282 5.57 -20.46 -16.72
C ALA A 282 6.31 -20.62 -18.04
N TYR A 283 5.73 -20.12 -19.14
CA TYR A 283 6.33 -20.20 -20.46
C TYR A 283 7.26 -19.02 -20.73
N ASP A 284 8.27 -19.23 -21.61
CA ASP A 284 9.19 -18.17 -22.01
C ASP A 284 8.46 -16.94 -22.61
N GLU A 285 7.36 -17.17 -23.30
CA GLU A 285 6.53 -16.10 -23.88
C GLU A 285 5.93 -15.15 -22.81
N ASP A 286 5.59 -15.69 -21.64
CA ASP A 286 5.04 -14.90 -20.55
C ASP A 286 6.13 -14.03 -19.90
N TYR A 287 7.33 -14.58 -19.74
CA TYR A 287 8.49 -13.79 -19.26
C TYR A 287 8.90 -12.73 -20.28
N ASN A 288 8.86 -13.05 -21.58
CA ASN A 288 9.11 -12.07 -22.62
C ASN A 288 8.08 -10.94 -22.63
N LYS A 289 6.83 -11.21 -22.24
CA LYS A 289 5.80 -10.19 -22.07
C LYS A 289 6.14 -9.24 -20.92
N VAL A 290 6.53 -9.77 -19.77
CA VAL A 290 6.96 -8.96 -18.60
C VAL A 290 8.18 -8.10 -18.93
N ASN A 291 9.17 -8.65 -19.64
CA ASN A 291 10.36 -7.91 -20.06
C ASN A 291 9.99 -6.74 -21.02
N ARG A 292 9.06 -6.97 -21.95
CA ARG A 292 8.56 -5.89 -22.81
C ARG A 292 7.89 -4.77 -22.02
N TRP A 293 7.11 -5.07 -21.01
CA TRP A 293 6.50 -4.06 -20.16
C TRP A 293 7.53 -3.21 -19.43
N LEU A 294 8.62 -3.83 -18.98
CA LEU A 294 9.73 -3.10 -18.37
C LEU A 294 10.37 -2.14 -19.40
N GLU A 295 10.70 -2.64 -20.60
CA GLU A 295 11.30 -1.85 -21.69
C GLU A 295 10.37 -0.71 -22.12
N GLU A 296 9.08 -0.93 -22.22
CA GLU A 296 8.08 0.09 -22.54
C GLU A 296 8.05 1.20 -21.49
N GLY A 297 7.98 0.83 -20.21
CA GLY A 297 8.00 1.80 -19.11
C GLY A 297 9.29 2.64 -19.09
N GLU A 298 10.44 1.98 -19.22
CA GLU A 298 11.71 2.68 -19.33
C GLU A 298 11.76 3.64 -20.52
N SER A 299 11.29 3.20 -21.70
CA SER A 299 11.27 4.02 -22.90
C SER A 299 10.38 5.26 -22.72
N GLN A 300 9.19 5.07 -22.14
CA GLN A 300 8.29 6.19 -21.86
C GLN A 300 8.91 7.22 -20.93
N LEU A 301 9.58 6.78 -19.86
CA LEU A 301 10.26 7.69 -18.93
C LEU A 301 11.50 8.34 -19.53
N LYS A 302 12.30 7.63 -20.34
CA LYS A 302 13.48 8.15 -21.04
C LYS A 302 13.13 9.26 -22.05
N ASN A 303 11.97 9.17 -22.69
CA ASN A 303 11.51 10.15 -23.65
C ASN A 303 11.00 11.46 -23.01
N GLN A 304 10.83 11.50 -21.68
CA GLN A 304 10.37 12.69 -20.96
C GLN A 304 11.57 13.41 -20.33
N ILE A 305 12.16 14.33 -21.08
CA ILE A 305 13.27 15.17 -20.61
C ILE A 305 12.72 16.26 -19.68
N VAL A 306 13.28 16.38 -18.49
CA VAL A 306 12.89 17.38 -17.47
C VAL A 306 13.75 18.66 -17.55
N GLY A 307 14.96 18.57 -18.07
CA GLY A 307 15.88 19.70 -18.25
C GLY A 307 17.31 19.23 -18.48
N GLN A 308 18.28 20.10 -18.25
CA GLN A 308 19.71 19.83 -18.47
C GLN A 308 20.54 20.16 -17.23
N LEU A 309 21.58 19.37 -16.99
CA LEU A 309 22.57 19.63 -15.95
C LEU A 309 23.91 19.95 -16.59
N PRO A 310 24.60 21.03 -16.16
CA PRO A 310 25.92 21.39 -16.70
C PRO A 310 27.01 20.39 -16.29
N ILE A 311 26.83 19.71 -15.16
CA ILE A 311 27.76 18.71 -14.60
C ILE A 311 26.99 17.54 -14.04
N THR A 312 27.66 16.41 -13.90
CA THR A 312 27.12 15.23 -13.19
C THR A 312 26.95 15.55 -11.70
N LEU A 313 25.76 15.29 -11.17
CA LEU A 313 25.49 15.34 -9.73
C LEU A 313 25.63 13.93 -9.16
N THR A 314 26.74 13.69 -8.47
CA THR A 314 26.96 12.38 -7.82
C THR A 314 26.10 12.21 -6.59
N ALA A 315 25.73 10.96 -6.28
CA ALA A 315 25.14 10.55 -5.02
C ALA A 315 26.06 9.50 -4.36
N ASP A 316 26.22 9.61 -3.05
CA ASP A 316 27.02 8.69 -2.25
C ASP A 316 26.26 8.35 -0.96
N GLU A 317 26.17 7.08 -0.64
CA GLU A 317 25.47 6.60 0.55
C GLU A 317 26.22 6.97 1.84
N ASN A 318 27.55 7.08 1.77
CA ASN A 318 28.41 7.26 2.93
C ASN A 318 28.96 8.70 3.09
N HIS A 319 28.87 9.51 2.06
CA HIS A 319 29.42 10.85 2.04
C HIS A 319 28.41 11.87 1.54
N PHE A 320 28.56 13.11 2.04
CA PHE A 320 27.76 14.24 1.57
C PHE A 320 28.14 14.58 0.14
N SER A 321 27.23 14.43 -0.80
CA SER A 321 27.49 14.55 -2.23
C SER A 321 26.62 15.63 -2.90
N PRO A 322 26.98 16.08 -4.12
CA PRO A 322 26.30 17.19 -4.78
C PRO A 322 24.79 17.04 -4.92
N LEU A 323 24.28 15.86 -5.31
CA LEU A 323 22.84 15.65 -5.48
C LEU A 323 22.07 15.81 -4.15
N GLN A 324 22.60 15.26 -3.07
CA GLN A 324 22.00 15.36 -1.75
C GLN A 324 22.02 16.81 -1.24
N TYR A 325 23.15 17.52 -1.44
CA TYR A 325 23.25 18.93 -1.08
C TYR A 325 22.26 19.80 -1.83
N ASP A 326 22.17 19.60 -3.15
CA ASP A 326 21.23 20.32 -4.00
C ASP A 326 19.78 20.04 -3.64
N THR A 327 19.47 18.79 -3.21
CA THR A 327 18.15 18.43 -2.73
C THR A 327 17.81 19.15 -1.43
N LEU A 328 18.72 19.16 -0.44
CA LEU A 328 18.51 19.88 0.82
C LEU A 328 18.31 21.38 0.59
N LEU A 329 19.07 21.99 -0.33
CA LEU A 329 18.86 23.39 -0.72
C LEU A 329 17.49 23.63 -1.35
N ALA A 330 17.06 22.73 -2.23
CA ALA A 330 15.75 22.82 -2.86
C ALA A 330 14.61 22.68 -1.84
N MET A 331 14.72 21.74 -0.91
CA MET A 331 13.77 21.54 0.18
C MET A 331 13.64 22.82 1.03
N LYS A 332 14.75 23.40 1.45
CA LYS A 332 14.75 24.67 2.21
C LYS A 332 14.12 25.82 1.44
N ALA A 333 14.51 25.99 0.19
CA ALA A 333 14.00 27.07 -0.68
C ALA A 333 12.49 26.97 -0.89
N ALA A 334 11.99 25.75 -1.10
CA ALA A 334 10.57 25.52 -1.33
C ALA A 334 9.70 25.70 -0.06
N SER A 335 10.20 25.28 1.12
CA SER A 335 9.45 25.30 2.36
C SER A 335 9.66 26.55 3.22
N GLY A 336 10.72 27.31 2.97
CA GLY A 336 11.18 28.37 3.86
C GLY A 336 11.67 27.87 5.21
N ALA A 337 12.07 26.60 5.32
CA ALA A 337 12.58 26.01 6.54
C ALA A 337 14.01 26.50 6.88
N ASP A 338 14.31 26.55 8.16
CA ASP A 338 15.61 26.94 8.67
C ASP A 338 16.64 25.81 8.53
N ILE A 339 16.18 24.57 8.67
CA ILE A 339 16.99 23.36 8.63
C ILE A 339 16.35 22.38 7.65
N ALA A 340 17.16 21.70 6.84
CA ALA A 340 16.73 20.57 6.02
C ALA A 340 17.50 19.30 6.42
N MET A 341 16.80 18.17 6.42
CA MET A 341 17.34 16.89 6.83
C MET A 341 16.82 15.76 5.94
N ILE A 342 17.72 14.90 5.45
CA ILE A 342 17.42 13.67 4.71
C ILE A 342 18.46 12.60 5.07
N ASN A 343 18.14 11.35 4.74
CA ASN A 343 19.15 10.28 4.78
C ASN A 343 19.71 10.02 3.37
N SER A 344 20.99 9.72 3.30
CA SER A 344 21.69 9.51 2.01
C SER A 344 21.22 8.28 1.23
N GLY A 345 20.73 7.26 1.93
CA GLY A 345 20.26 6.02 1.33
C GLY A 345 19.00 6.13 0.47
N LEU A 346 18.37 7.31 0.43
CA LEU A 346 17.28 7.61 -0.51
C LEU A 346 17.76 7.61 -1.97
N PHE A 347 19.00 8.01 -2.20
CA PHE A 347 19.56 8.21 -3.52
C PHE A 347 20.31 6.96 -3.96
N LEU A 348 19.71 6.21 -4.88
CA LEU A 348 20.32 4.96 -5.38
C LEU A 348 21.45 5.21 -6.37
N GLN A 349 21.43 6.36 -7.05
CA GLN A 349 22.48 6.80 -7.98
C GLN A 349 22.45 8.34 -8.16
N GLY A 350 23.48 8.88 -8.79
CA GLY A 350 23.53 10.29 -9.21
C GLY A 350 22.76 10.58 -10.48
N LEU A 351 22.77 11.85 -10.91
CA LEU A 351 22.17 12.32 -12.16
C LEU A 351 23.29 12.69 -13.16
N PRO A 352 23.16 12.32 -14.46
CA PRO A 352 24.19 12.60 -15.47
C PRO A 352 24.24 14.09 -15.85
N ALA A 353 25.39 14.54 -16.37
CA ALA A 353 25.49 15.80 -17.09
C ALA A 353 24.75 15.72 -18.44
N GLY A 354 24.25 16.84 -18.94
CA GLY A 354 23.44 16.92 -20.17
C GLY A 354 21.93 16.73 -19.87
N PRO A 355 21.17 16.22 -20.85
CA PRO A 355 19.73 16.02 -20.70
C PRO A 355 19.43 15.04 -19.57
N VAL A 356 18.52 15.40 -18.68
CA VAL A 356 18.02 14.55 -17.58
C VAL A 356 16.59 14.17 -17.89
N SER A 357 16.31 12.87 -17.92
CA SER A 357 14.98 12.32 -18.16
C SER A 357 14.26 11.98 -16.87
N LYS A 358 12.93 11.75 -16.94
CA LYS A 358 12.20 11.16 -15.81
C LYS A 358 12.73 9.79 -15.42
N TYR A 359 13.31 9.03 -16.36
CA TYR A 359 13.96 7.76 -16.06
C TYR A 359 15.17 7.93 -15.16
N ASP A 360 16.04 8.95 -15.44
CA ASP A 360 17.20 9.21 -14.60
C ASP A 360 16.80 9.57 -13.17
N LEU A 361 15.77 10.42 -13.04
CA LEU A 361 15.20 10.76 -11.74
C LEU A 361 14.58 9.55 -11.03
N HIS A 362 13.85 8.71 -11.76
CA HIS A 362 13.26 7.49 -11.22
C HIS A 362 14.33 6.50 -10.74
N LYS A 363 15.41 6.33 -11.48
CA LYS A 363 16.56 5.50 -11.09
C LYS A 363 17.28 6.05 -9.85
N ALA A 364 17.38 7.38 -9.74
CA ALA A 364 18.00 8.02 -8.59
C ALA A 364 17.12 7.95 -7.33
N LEU A 365 15.81 8.15 -7.48
CA LEU A 365 14.82 8.24 -6.40
C LEU A 365 13.54 7.50 -6.80
N PRO A 366 13.50 6.16 -6.76
CA PRO A 366 12.34 5.39 -7.24
C PRO A 366 11.10 5.53 -6.36
N HIS A 367 11.26 5.88 -5.09
CA HIS A 367 10.15 5.92 -4.14
C HIS A 367 9.41 7.26 -4.14
N PRO A 368 8.06 7.26 -4.03
CA PRO A 368 7.25 8.46 -3.88
C PRO A 368 7.33 8.98 -2.44
N ILE A 369 8.36 9.77 -2.13
CA ILE A 369 8.63 10.30 -0.80
C ILE A 369 8.10 11.73 -0.68
N ARG A 370 7.33 12.00 0.37
CA ARG A 370 6.81 13.32 0.71
C ARG A 370 7.69 14.04 1.72
N PHE A 371 7.41 15.32 1.90
CA PHE A 371 8.08 16.14 2.91
C PHE A 371 7.23 16.21 4.19
N MET A 372 7.94 16.27 5.31
CA MET A 372 7.41 16.60 6.61
C MET A 372 8.06 17.89 7.11
N VAL A 373 7.24 18.83 7.55
CA VAL A 373 7.70 20.04 8.23
C VAL A 373 7.44 19.89 9.72
N VAL A 374 8.48 20.13 10.51
CA VAL A 374 8.44 20.10 11.99
C VAL A 374 8.66 21.50 12.51
N GLU A 375 7.82 21.96 13.42
CA GLU A 375 7.91 23.25 14.11
C GLU A 375 8.38 23.03 15.55
N CYS A 376 9.47 23.65 15.94
CA CYS A 376 10.01 23.60 17.29
C CYS A 376 10.62 24.96 17.68
N ARG A 377 11.18 25.04 18.89
CA ARG A 377 12.00 26.18 19.32
C ARG A 377 13.48 25.85 19.16
N VAL A 378 14.32 26.88 19.09
CA VAL A 378 15.78 26.71 19.02
C VAL A 378 16.29 25.86 20.19
N SER A 379 15.84 26.13 21.43
CA SER A 379 16.20 25.31 22.60
C SER A 379 15.79 23.85 22.46
N GLU A 380 14.59 23.57 21.96
CA GLU A 380 14.11 22.18 21.73
C GLU A 380 14.95 21.45 20.68
N TYR A 381 15.34 22.16 19.62
CA TYR A 381 16.24 21.59 18.62
C TYR A 381 17.61 21.25 19.23
N LEU A 382 18.24 22.19 19.92
CA LEU A 382 19.57 22.03 20.47
C LEU A 382 19.62 20.99 21.59
N ASP A 383 18.61 20.99 22.49
CA ASP A 383 18.63 20.19 23.71
C ASP A 383 18.03 18.77 23.52
N GLN A 384 17.14 18.56 22.51
CA GLN A 384 16.39 17.31 22.33
C GLN A 384 16.63 16.68 20.95
N ILE A 385 16.36 17.41 19.87
CA ILE A 385 16.39 16.87 18.51
C ILE A 385 17.84 16.65 18.03
N TYR A 386 18.70 17.65 18.15
CA TYR A 386 20.08 17.59 17.68
C TYR A 386 20.91 16.48 18.36
N PRO A 387 20.85 16.28 19.69
CA PRO A 387 21.50 15.16 20.35
C PRO A 387 21.01 13.80 19.84
N GLN A 388 19.70 13.63 19.63
CA GLN A 388 19.14 12.39 19.06
C GLN A 388 19.68 12.14 17.65
N ILE A 389 19.67 13.15 16.78
CA ILE A 389 20.20 13.07 15.42
C ILE A 389 21.69 12.68 15.41
N THR A 390 22.49 13.31 16.27
CA THR A 390 23.94 13.03 16.35
C THR A 390 24.24 11.65 16.89
N THR A 391 23.45 11.14 17.81
CA THR A 391 23.56 9.79 18.35
C THR A 391 23.15 8.72 17.31
N LEU A 392 22.10 8.99 16.52
CA LEU A 392 21.60 8.06 15.52
C LEU A 392 22.45 7.96 14.26
N ARG A 393 23.23 8.99 13.92
CA ARG A 393 24.07 9.02 12.71
C ARG A 393 24.95 7.77 12.52
N PRO A 394 25.67 7.25 13.53
CA PRO A 394 26.44 6.02 13.37
C PRO A 394 25.59 4.77 13.29
N ASP A 395 24.45 4.74 13.97
CA ASP A 395 23.61 3.55 14.10
C ASP A 395 22.79 3.28 12.83
N LEU A 396 22.33 4.32 12.13
CA LEU A 396 21.63 4.19 10.85
C LEU A 396 22.45 3.49 9.76
N GLN A 397 23.78 3.55 9.84
CA GLN A 397 24.66 2.84 8.89
C GLN A 397 24.70 1.33 9.10
N THR A 398 24.44 0.86 10.30
CA THR A 398 24.63 -0.53 10.72
C THR A 398 23.35 -1.25 11.12
N MET A 399 22.24 -0.53 11.31
CA MET A 399 20.96 -1.14 11.73
C MET A 399 20.28 -1.90 10.60
N PRO A 400 20.08 -3.22 10.74
CA PRO A 400 19.13 -3.94 9.90
C PRO A 400 17.72 -3.56 10.37
N ILE A 401 16.90 -2.94 9.51
CA ILE A 401 15.48 -2.75 9.78
C ILE A 401 14.79 -4.10 9.61
N LYS A 402 14.56 -4.78 10.73
CA LYS A 402 13.79 -6.02 10.73
C LYS A 402 12.29 -5.69 10.69
N GLY A 403 11.59 -6.29 9.72
CA GLY A 403 10.13 -6.37 9.72
C GLY A 403 9.38 -5.09 9.38
N SER A 404 10.04 -4.04 8.94
CA SER A 404 9.33 -2.89 8.39
C SER A 404 8.98 -3.18 6.94
N GLY A 405 7.75 -2.92 6.53
CA GLY A 405 7.34 -2.87 5.13
C GLY A 405 7.97 -1.73 4.35
N PHE A 406 8.93 -1.02 4.94
CA PHE A 406 9.66 0.06 4.31
C PHE A 406 10.44 -0.45 3.12
N ARG A 407 10.18 0.17 2.00
CA ARG A 407 10.86 -0.05 0.74
C ARG A 407 11.96 0.95 0.61
N GLY A 408 13.05 0.50 0.05
CA GLY A 408 14.21 1.33 -0.16
C GLY A 408 15.12 1.43 1.05
N ARG A 409 16.21 2.11 0.81
CA ARG A 409 17.28 2.29 1.79
C ARG A 409 16.95 3.46 2.69
N ILE A 410 16.28 3.22 3.80
CA ILE A 410 16.11 4.22 4.88
C ILE A 410 17.45 4.53 5.54
N PHE A 411 18.47 3.75 5.21
CA PHE A 411 19.81 3.79 5.76
C PHE A 411 20.70 4.83 5.09
N GLY A 412 21.94 4.75 5.39
CA GLY A 412 22.96 5.69 5.02
C GLY A 412 23.13 6.75 6.11
N GLN A 413 23.83 7.81 5.77
CA GLN A 413 24.06 8.91 6.71
C GLN A 413 22.87 9.86 6.77
N LEU A 414 22.52 10.29 7.97
CA LEU A 414 21.61 11.40 8.14
C LEU A 414 22.35 12.71 7.82
N MET A 415 21.87 13.41 6.81
CA MET A 415 22.43 14.64 6.32
C MET A 415 21.58 15.82 6.76
N VAL A 416 22.22 16.80 7.40
CA VAL A 416 21.57 17.98 7.95
C VAL A 416 22.22 19.23 7.36
N LEU A 417 21.41 20.12 6.81
CA LEU A 417 21.82 21.41 6.29
C LEU A 417 21.28 22.53 7.20
N GLU A 418 22.15 23.04 8.05
CA GLU A 418 21.91 24.18 8.95
C GLU A 418 22.52 25.42 8.34
N ASN A 419 21.72 26.31 7.72
CA ASN A 419 22.18 27.57 7.17
C ASN A 419 21.93 28.75 8.13
N VAL A 420 21.52 28.45 9.36
CA VAL A 420 21.29 29.45 10.42
C VAL A 420 22.37 29.32 11.50
N LYS A 421 22.82 30.45 12.02
CA LYS A 421 23.73 30.46 13.16
C LYS A 421 22.94 30.28 14.45
N LEU A 422 22.67 29.01 14.78
CA LEU A 422 21.82 28.63 15.91
C LEU A 422 22.28 29.23 17.25
N ASP A 423 23.59 29.41 17.42
CA ASP A 423 24.23 30.05 18.57
C ASP A 423 23.94 31.55 18.72
N GLN A 424 23.42 32.17 17.66
CA GLN A 424 23.05 33.60 17.64
C GLN A 424 21.53 33.82 17.78
N LEU A 425 20.73 32.76 17.82
CA LEU A 425 19.29 32.84 17.94
C LEU A 425 18.84 32.76 19.40
N ALA A 426 17.71 33.41 19.72
CA ALA A 426 17.10 33.29 21.02
C ALA A 426 16.58 31.88 21.28
N PRO A 427 16.69 31.32 22.50
CA PRO A 427 16.26 29.96 22.80
C PRO A 427 14.76 29.68 22.50
N ASP A 428 13.91 30.68 22.62
CA ASP A 428 12.48 30.63 22.41
C ASP A 428 12.05 30.94 20.96
N GLN A 429 13.02 31.30 20.09
CA GLN A 429 12.75 31.64 18.70
C GLN A 429 12.19 30.40 17.97
N PRO A 430 11.09 30.56 17.16
CA PRO A 430 10.59 29.48 16.32
C PRO A 430 11.61 29.02 15.29
N LEU A 431 11.65 27.72 15.07
CA LEU A 431 12.51 27.04 14.11
C LEU A 431 11.67 26.05 13.28
N LYS A 432 11.91 26.02 11.98
CA LYS A 432 11.30 25.05 11.07
C LYS A 432 12.33 24.08 10.50
N ILE A 433 12.01 22.80 10.59
CA ILE A 433 12.82 21.71 10.01
C ILE A 433 12.01 21.09 8.90
N ILE A 434 12.56 20.96 7.69
CA ILE A 434 11.98 20.14 6.63
C ILE A 434 12.74 18.82 6.52
N THR A 435 12.00 17.74 6.45
CA THR A 435 12.55 16.40 6.30
C THR A 435 11.58 15.53 5.48
N ILE A 436 11.72 14.21 5.54
CA ILE A 436 10.91 13.25 4.78
C ILE A 436 9.86 12.57 5.68
N ASP A 437 8.74 12.22 5.08
CA ASP A 437 7.60 11.56 5.75
C ASP A 437 7.95 10.21 6.38
N HIS A 438 8.89 9.47 5.79
CA HIS A 438 9.30 8.16 6.30
C HIS A 438 9.82 8.20 7.75
N LEU A 439 10.35 9.34 8.21
CA LEU A 439 10.82 9.47 9.58
C LEU A 439 9.68 9.37 10.61
N LEU A 440 8.41 9.64 10.22
CA LEU A 440 7.24 9.47 11.09
C LEU A 440 7.05 8.01 11.56
N TYR A 441 7.46 7.07 10.72
CA TYR A 441 7.21 5.65 10.96
C TYR A 441 8.40 4.92 11.59
N LEU A 442 9.49 5.66 11.87
CA LEU A 442 10.69 5.10 12.46
C LEU A 442 10.72 5.33 13.96
N PRO A 443 10.94 4.31 14.79
CA PRO A 443 10.92 4.42 16.23
C PRO A 443 12.09 5.24 16.81
N PHE A 444 12.98 5.75 15.98
CA PHE A 444 14.23 6.39 16.38
C PHE A 444 14.15 7.93 16.44
N PHE A 445 13.13 8.53 15.84
CA PHE A 445 13.01 10.00 15.73
C PHE A 445 11.94 10.57 16.67
N THR A 446 11.82 10.00 17.87
CA THR A 446 10.76 10.34 18.84
C THR A 446 10.76 11.82 19.21
N GLU A 447 11.93 12.42 19.41
CA GLU A 447 12.03 13.86 19.76
C GLU A 447 11.56 14.76 18.62
N LEU A 448 11.81 14.38 17.39
CA LEU A 448 11.34 15.08 16.20
C LEU A 448 9.83 14.92 16.02
N ILE A 449 9.33 13.70 16.12
CA ILE A 449 7.93 13.33 15.89
C ILE A 449 7.01 13.89 16.97
N ASN A 450 7.48 14.01 18.20
CA ASN A 450 6.72 14.58 19.32
C ASN A 450 6.51 16.10 19.23
N LYS A 451 7.15 16.79 18.26
CA LYS A 451 6.88 18.19 17.98
C LYS A 451 5.70 18.36 17.04
N LYS A 452 5.17 19.58 17.00
CA LYS A 452 4.14 19.92 16.00
C LYS A 452 4.70 19.68 14.60
N HIS A 453 4.05 18.83 13.85
CA HIS A 453 4.47 18.50 12.50
C HIS A 453 3.26 18.36 11.56
N TYR A 454 3.52 18.49 10.26
CA TYR A 454 2.55 18.26 9.21
C TYR A 454 3.26 17.77 7.95
N LEU A 455 2.57 16.96 7.16
CA LEU A 455 3.06 16.61 5.84
C LEU A 455 2.80 17.77 4.87
N TRP A 456 3.76 17.97 3.98
CA TRP A 456 3.60 18.90 2.88
C TRP A 456 3.08 18.16 1.66
N GLY A 457 1.89 18.53 1.20
CA GLY A 457 1.11 17.73 0.26
C GLY A 457 1.74 17.52 -1.10
N GLN A 458 2.55 18.48 -1.57
CA GLN A 458 3.17 18.43 -2.89
C GLN A 458 4.41 19.30 -2.93
N PRO A 459 5.39 19.00 -3.80
CA PRO A 459 5.55 17.80 -4.63
C PRO A 459 6.18 16.63 -3.86
N PHE A 460 6.35 15.46 -4.50
CA PHE A 460 7.32 14.47 -4.04
C PHE A 460 8.75 14.97 -4.20
N ILE A 461 9.71 14.40 -3.45
CA ILE A 461 11.12 14.81 -3.51
C ILE A 461 11.70 14.75 -4.93
N ARG A 462 11.32 13.74 -5.72
CA ARG A 462 11.73 13.58 -7.11
C ARG A 462 11.18 14.69 -8.01
N GLU A 463 9.94 15.08 -7.80
CA GLU A 463 9.30 16.16 -8.55
C GLU A 463 9.93 17.52 -8.22
N LEU A 464 10.26 17.76 -6.94
CA LEU A 464 10.96 18.98 -6.53
C LEU A 464 12.33 19.11 -7.21
N ILE A 465 13.07 17.99 -7.37
CA ILE A 465 14.35 17.98 -8.08
C ILE A 465 14.13 18.22 -9.57
N ALA A 466 13.10 17.62 -10.17
CA ALA A 466 12.75 17.86 -11.57
C ALA A 466 12.46 19.34 -11.82
N ASP A 467 11.63 19.98 -10.99
CA ASP A 467 11.29 21.40 -11.09
C ASP A 467 12.53 22.30 -10.98
N LYS A 468 13.44 21.97 -10.06
CA LYS A 468 14.69 22.70 -9.91
C LYS A 468 15.57 22.62 -11.17
N ILE A 469 15.71 21.43 -11.77
CA ILE A 469 16.48 21.22 -13.01
C ILE A 469 15.83 21.99 -14.15
N GLN A 470 14.51 21.93 -14.28
CA GLN A 470 13.78 22.65 -15.33
C GLN A 470 13.94 24.17 -15.22
N GLN A 471 13.82 24.72 -13.99
CA GLN A 471 14.02 26.15 -13.76
C GLN A 471 15.45 26.63 -14.04
N ALA A 472 16.47 25.80 -13.75
CA ALA A 472 17.84 26.11 -14.06
C ALA A 472 18.07 26.15 -15.59
N SER A 473 17.54 25.16 -16.32
CA SER A 473 17.64 25.10 -17.79
C SER A 473 16.97 26.27 -18.48
N SER A 474 15.86 26.78 -17.98
CA SER A 474 15.12 27.94 -18.56
C SER A 474 15.79 29.29 -18.34
N ARG A 475 16.80 29.38 -17.46
CA ARG A 475 17.54 30.62 -17.21
C ARG A 475 18.79 30.79 -18.12
N ASP A 476 19.20 29.68 -18.70
CA ASP A 476 20.39 29.65 -19.60
C ASP A 476 19.99 29.76 -21.09
N GLU A 477 18.69 29.79 -21.40
CA GLU A 477 18.10 30.17 -22.70
C GLU A 477 17.77 31.69 -22.73
#